data_e49c284bd1df813769646a3d5226fa05
#
_entry.id   e49c284bd1df813769646a3d5226fa05
#
_cell.length_a   1.000
_cell.length_b   1.000
_cell.length_c   1.000
_cell.angle_alpha   90.00
_cell.angle_beta   90.00
_cell.angle_gamma   90.00
#
_symmetry.space_group_name_H-M   'P 1'
#
loop_
_entity.id
_entity.type
_entity.pdbx_description
1 polymer ?
#
loop_
_entity_poly.entity_id
_entity_poly.type
_entity_poly.pdbx_seq_one_letter_code
_entity_poly.pdbx_strand_id
1 'polypeptide(L)' 'MKGTVKWFNDSKGYGFIQQPEGEDVFVHFSAIEAEGFRTLAEGDQVEFEVRDSEKGLQAANVIRG' A
#
# COMPACT_ATOMS: atom_id res chain seq x y z
N MET A 1 -1.11 -6.07 9.39
CA MET A 1 -2.36 -5.35 9.11
C MET A 1 -2.90 -5.68 7.75
N LYS A 2 -4.21 -5.65 7.60
CA LYS A 2 -4.85 -5.89 6.31
C LYS A 2 -5.60 -4.64 5.87
N GLY A 3 -5.64 -4.43 4.57
CA GLY A 3 -6.38 -3.31 4.01
C GLY A 3 -6.72 -3.55 2.56
N THR A 4 -7.41 -2.57 1.97
CA THR A 4 -7.84 -2.62 0.59
C THR A 4 -7.21 -1.47 -0.17
N VAL A 5 -6.63 -1.76 -1.32
CA VAL A 5 -6.04 -0.70 -2.15
C VAL A 5 -7.14 0.23 -2.63
N LYS A 6 -7.03 1.50 -2.27
CA LYS A 6 -7.98 2.52 -2.67
C LYS A 6 -7.73 2.94 -4.10
N TRP A 7 -6.47 3.18 -4.44
CA TRP A 7 -6.02 3.42 -5.80
C TRP A 7 -4.50 3.32 -5.84
N PHE A 8 -3.97 3.08 -7.01
CA PHE A 8 -2.52 3.00 -7.21
C PHE A 8 -2.19 3.51 -8.61
N ASN A 9 -1.18 4.37 -8.70
CA ASN A 9 -0.73 4.92 -9.98
C ASN A 9 0.56 4.24 -10.39
N ASP A 10 0.48 3.35 -11.38
CA ASP A 10 1.62 2.58 -11.85
C ASP A 10 2.73 3.45 -12.44
N SER A 11 2.36 4.53 -13.11
CA SER A 11 3.32 5.42 -13.74
C SER A 11 4.18 6.16 -12.72
N LYS A 12 3.57 6.57 -11.63
CA LYS A 12 4.25 7.30 -10.57
C LYS A 12 4.76 6.40 -9.46
N GLY A 13 4.21 5.18 -9.37
CA GLY A 13 4.68 4.18 -8.42
C GLY A 13 4.20 4.38 -6.98
N TYR A 14 3.03 4.96 -6.79
CA TYR A 14 2.49 5.12 -5.44
C TYR A 14 0.97 5.11 -5.44
N GLY A 15 0.41 4.94 -4.25
CA GLY A 15 -1.02 4.94 -4.07
C GLY A 15 -1.38 4.96 -2.60
N PHE A 16 -2.61 4.56 -2.30
CA PHE A 16 -3.12 4.54 -0.94
C PHE A 16 -3.86 3.26 -0.65
N ILE A 17 -3.70 2.78 0.58
CA ILE A 17 -4.39 1.60 1.10
C ILE A 17 -5.37 2.11 2.16
N GLN A 18 -6.62 1.67 2.04
CA GLN A 18 -7.65 2.01 3.02
C GLN A 18 -7.67 0.95 4.11
N GLN A 19 -7.53 1.39 5.35
CA GLN A 19 -7.66 0.50 6.50
C GLN A 19 -9.14 0.34 6.85
N PRO A 20 -9.55 -0.83 7.37
CA PRO A 20 -10.94 -1.02 7.81
C PRO A 20 -11.36 0.02 8.86
N GLU A 21 -10.43 0.33 9.75
CA GLU A 21 -10.65 1.36 10.77
C GLU A 21 -9.39 2.19 10.85
N GLY A 22 -9.50 3.46 10.49
CA GLY A 22 -8.38 4.37 10.56
C GLY A 22 -8.14 5.12 9.28
N GLU A 23 -7.00 5.77 9.21
CA GLU A 23 -6.61 6.63 8.10
C GLU A 23 -6.08 5.84 6.90
N ASP A 24 -6.16 6.45 5.73
CA ASP A 24 -5.53 5.90 4.55
C ASP A 24 -4.02 5.87 4.74
N VAL A 25 -3.38 4.84 4.21
CA VAL A 25 -1.94 4.64 4.36
C VAL A 25 -1.28 4.78 3.00
N PHE A 26 -0.27 5.65 2.93
CA PHE A 26 0.50 5.84 1.70
C PHE A 26 1.32 4.58 1.40
N VAL A 27 1.36 4.17 0.13
CA VAL A 27 2.18 3.04 -0.30
C VAL A 27 2.99 3.42 -1.54
N HIS A 28 4.28 3.12 -1.51
CA HIS A 28 5.19 3.31 -2.62
C HIS A 28 5.57 1.94 -3.20
N PHE A 29 5.84 1.87 -4.50
CA PHE A 29 6.15 0.59 -5.13
C PHE A 29 7.34 -0.14 -4.47
N SER A 30 8.28 0.61 -3.93
CA SER A 30 9.43 0.02 -3.25
C SER A 30 9.06 -0.76 -1.98
N ALA A 31 7.88 -0.50 -1.44
CA ALA A 31 7.38 -1.21 -0.26
C ALA A 31 6.63 -2.49 -0.60
N ILE A 32 6.34 -2.71 -1.88
CA ILE A 32 5.60 -3.90 -2.32
C ILE A 32 6.57 -5.06 -2.48
N GLU A 33 6.30 -6.16 -1.78
CA GLU A 33 7.10 -7.36 -1.90
C GLU A 33 6.46 -8.30 -2.92
N ALA A 34 7.04 -8.34 -4.11
CA ALA A 34 6.57 -9.18 -5.20
C ALA A 34 7.71 -9.47 -6.15
N GLU A 35 7.65 -10.62 -6.81
CA GLU A 35 8.56 -10.91 -7.90
C GLU A 35 7.98 -10.30 -9.18
N GLY A 36 8.83 -9.62 -9.94
CA GLY A 36 8.39 -8.96 -11.17
C GLY A 36 7.81 -7.58 -10.89
N PHE A 37 6.65 -7.31 -11.45
CA PHE A 37 6.04 -5.99 -11.32
C PHE A 37 5.55 -5.73 -9.91
N ARG A 38 5.98 -4.61 -9.35
CA ARG A 38 5.54 -4.14 -8.05
C ARG A 38 4.40 -3.16 -8.24
N THR A 39 3.23 -3.69 -8.45
CA THR A 39 2.04 -2.89 -8.68
C THR A 39 0.87 -3.42 -7.88
N LEU A 40 -0.10 -2.54 -7.65
CA LEU A 40 -1.34 -2.88 -6.97
C LEU A 40 -2.51 -2.41 -7.83
N ALA A 41 -3.63 -3.07 -7.71
CA ALA A 41 -4.85 -2.67 -8.40
C ALA A 41 -5.89 -2.23 -7.38
N GLU A 42 -6.74 -1.30 -7.79
CA GLU A 42 -7.84 -0.82 -6.96
C GLU A 42 -8.70 -2.00 -6.51
N GLY A 43 -8.96 -2.07 -5.22
CA GLY A 43 -9.75 -3.15 -4.63
C GLY A 43 -8.96 -4.36 -4.18
N ASP A 44 -7.65 -4.42 -4.47
CA ASP A 44 -6.82 -5.54 -4.01
C ASP A 44 -6.76 -5.58 -2.49
N GLN A 45 -6.82 -6.80 -1.94
CA GLN A 45 -6.59 -7.02 -0.52
C GLN A 45 -5.10 -7.20 -0.29
N VAL A 46 -4.55 -6.50 0.68
CA VAL A 46 -3.12 -6.55 0.97
C VAL A 46 -2.87 -6.68 2.47
N GLU A 47 -1.73 -7.25 2.81
CA GLU A 47 -1.20 -7.22 4.16
C GLU A 47 0.02 -6.32 4.17
N PHE A 48 0.19 -5.56 5.24
CA PHE A 48 1.26 -4.58 5.30
C PHE A 48 1.54 -4.18 6.74
N GLU A 49 2.67 -3.52 6.94
CA GLU A 49 3.02 -2.89 8.21
C GLU A 49 2.83 -1.39 8.06
N VAL A 50 2.42 -0.74 9.14
CA VAL A 50 2.25 0.71 9.16
C VAL A 50 3.43 1.33 9.88
N ARG A 51 4.03 2.31 9.25
CA ARG A 51 5.13 3.09 9.83
C ARG A 51 4.78 4.56 9.78
N ASP A 52 5.17 5.28 10.84
CA ASP A 52 5.01 6.72 10.86
C ASP A 52 6.11 7.36 10.03
N SER A 53 5.74 8.38 9.27
CA SER A 53 6.70 9.18 8.53
C SER A 53 6.36 10.65 8.70
N GLU A 54 7.25 11.52 8.25
CA GLU A 54 7.01 12.97 8.31
C GLU A 54 5.75 13.38 7.56
N LYS A 55 5.36 12.62 6.58
CA LYS A 55 4.19 12.90 5.74
C LYS A 55 2.94 12.13 6.16
N GLY A 56 2.99 11.40 7.28
CA GLY A 56 1.87 10.62 7.77
C GLY A 56 2.17 9.12 7.77
N LEU A 57 1.12 8.31 7.74
CA LEU A 57 1.26 6.86 7.77
C LEU A 57 1.74 6.32 6.43
N GLN A 58 2.67 5.39 6.48
CA GLN A 58 3.25 4.78 5.30
C GLN A 58 3.27 3.27 5.44
N ALA A 59 2.92 2.57 4.36
CA ALA A 59 2.94 1.11 4.35
C ALA A 59 4.34 0.58 4.06
N ALA A 60 4.67 -0.54 4.68
CA ALA A 60 5.91 -1.25 4.45
C ALA A 60 5.61 -2.73 4.35
N ASN A 61 6.48 -3.47 3.65
CA ASN A 61 6.36 -4.92 3.50
C ASN A 61 4.96 -5.33 3.00
N VAL A 62 4.51 -4.69 1.94
CA VAL A 62 3.17 -4.90 1.39
C VAL A 62 3.14 -6.20 0.59
N ILE A 63 2.22 -7.08 0.95
CA ILE A 63 2.04 -8.37 0.30
C ILE A 63 0.59 -8.48 -0.15
N ARG A 64 0.39 -8.88 -1.40
CA ARG A 64 -0.96 -9.11 -1.92
C ARG A 64 -1.52 -10.38 -1.32
N GLY A 65 -2.69 -10.27 -0.73
CA GLY A 65 -3.35 -11.38 -0.06
C GLY A 65 -4.28 -12.19 -0.93
#